data_59490d5f64c190ed2c2b4a7b803d45c4
#
_entry.id   59490d5f64c190ed2c2b4a7b803d45c4
#
_cell.length_a   1.000
_cell.length_b   1.000
_cell.length_c   1.000
_cell.angle_alpha   90.00
_cell.angle_beta   90.00
_cell.angle_gamma   90.00
#
_symmetry.space_group_name_H-M   'P 1'
#
loop_
_entity.id
_entity.type
_entity.pdbx_description
1 polymer ?
#
loop_
_entity_poly.entity_id
_entity_poly.type
_entity_poly.pdbx_seq_one_letter_code
_entity_poly.pdbx_strand_id
1 'polypeptide(L)'
;MAVYKLSGYPKTLQVSSGPQITVRPMTRDDGPALLAFFRRIPDDERYFLKDDVTSESVIDSWAQHLDYDRALPLLAFDGDRVCADAVLIRHRGDARSHYAEIRVVVDPEYRGRGLGTALMKELIDIAWDAELELVQAEFVRDTQEDAVEAIKALGGVEAGSLKDAYRGRDGTSHDLVILRVPLGRYWQWSRF
;
A
#
# COMPACT_ATOMS: atom_id res chain seq x y z
N MET A 1 -13.62 13.04 14.98
CA MET A 1 -14.24 13.02 13.64
C MET A 1 -13.45 12.01 12.81
N ALA A 2 -14.08 11.08 12.12
CA ALA A 2 -13.33 10.12 11.31
C ALA A 2 -12.56 10.88 10.21
N VAL A 3 -11.26 10.62 10.10
CA VAL A 3 -10.37 11.30 9.14
C VAL A 3 -10.73 10.94 7.70
N TYR A 4 -11.29 9.74 7.47
CA TYR A 4 -11.59 9.23 6.14
C TYR A 4 -13.09 9.05 5.89
N LYS A 5 -13.52 9.34 4.66
CA LYS A 5 -14.89 9.10 4.19
C LYS A 5 -15.02 7.66 3.69
N LEU A 6 -15.34 6.72 4.58
CA LEU A 6 -15.41 5.29 4.27
C LEU A 6 -16.81 4.78 3.94
N SER A 7 -17.82 5.66 3.85
CA SER A 7 -19.21 5.30 3.59
C SER A 7 -19.47 4.66 2.22
N GLY A 8 -18.51 4.78 1.29
CA GLY A 8 -18.60 4.15 -0.04
C GLY A 8 -18.12 2.70 -0.10
N TYR A 9 -17.70 2.11 1.02
CA TYR A 9 -17.23 0.71 1.06
C TYR A 9 -18.36 -0.24 1.52
N PRO A 10 -18.36 -1.52 1.07
CA PRO A 10 -17.42 -2.11 0.13
C PRO A 10 -17.55 -1.56 -1.29
N LYS A 11 -16.43 -1.48 -2.05
CA LYS A 11 -16.37 -1.09 -3.45
C LYS A 11 -15.96 -2.27 -4.33
N THR A 12 -16.45 -2.30 -5.57
CA THR A 12 -15.91 -3.19 -6.60
C THR A 12 -14.82 -2.45 -7.39
N LEU A 13 -13.62 -3.04 -7.46
CA LEU A 13 -12.57 -2.52 -8.32
C LEU A 13 -12.65 -3.11 -9.73
N GLN A 14 -12.43 -2.24 -10.72
CA GLN A 14 -12.27 -2.67 -12.10
C GLN A 14 -10.81 -3.11 -12.30
N VAL A 15 -10.63 -4.38 -12.65
CA VAL A 15 -9.35 -4.95 -13.07
C VAL A 15 -9.41 -5.31 -14.54
N SER A 16 -8.27 -5.36 -15.24
CA SER A 16 -8.23 -5.59 -16.69
C SER A 16 -8.68 -6.99 -17.08
N SER A 17 -8.58 -7.97 -16.20
CA SER A 17 -9.03 -9.35 -16.41
C SER A 17 -9.14 -10.11 -15.09
N GLY A 18 -10.01 -11.11 -15.02
CA GLY A 18 -10.16 -11.99 -13.87
C GLY A 18 -11.48 -11.79 -13.11
N PRO A 19 -11.54 -12.23 -11.85
CA PRO A 19 -12.75 -12.16 -11.04
C PRO A 19 -13.10 -10.72 -10.65
N GLN A 20 -14.33 -10.53 -10.20
CA GLN A 20 -14.76 -9.27 -9.59
C GLN A 20 -14.11 -9.13 -8.20
N ILE A 21 -13.33 -8.09 -8.02
CA ILE A 21 -12.61 -7.83 -6.78
C ILE A 21 -13.39 -6.82 -5.93
N THR A 22 -13.73 -7.22 -4.71
CA THR A 22 -14.33 -6.33 -3.72
C THR A 22 -13.27 -5.79 -2.78
N VAL A 23 -13.27 -4.48 -2.55
CA VAL A 23 -12.34 -3.82 -1.62
C VAL A 23 -13.09 -3.17 -0.48
N ARG A 24 -12.58 -3.33 0.73
CA ARG A 24 -13.10 -2.68 1.94
C ARG A 24 -12.01 -2.48 2.99
N PRO A 25 -12.23 -1.57 3.95
CA PRO A 25 -11.37 -1.49 5.13
C PRO A 25 -11.32 -2.83 5.87
N MET A 26 -10.14 -3.16 6.40
CA MET A 26 -9.92 -4.32 7.25
C MET A 26 -10.75 -4.19 8.54
N THR A 27 -11.32 -5.27 8.98
CA THR A 27 -12.00 -5.39 10.28
C THR A 27 -11.21 -6.28 11.23
N ARG A 28 -11.63 -6.34 12.49
CA ARG A 28 -10.97 -7.20 13.48
C ARG A 28 -11.06 -8.69 13.16
N ASP A 29 -12.10 -9.09 12.44
CA ASP A 29 -12.35 -10.49 12.09
C ASP A 29 -11.50 -10.97 10.91
N ASP A 30 -10.81 -10.07 10.22
CA ASP A 30 -10.03 -10.39 9.02
C ASP A 30 -8.62 -10.96 9.31
N GLY A 31 -8.18 -11.00 10.57
CA GLY A 31 -6.86 -11.50 10.96
C GLY A 31 -6.50 -12.85 10.34
N PRO A 32 -7.33 -13.90 10.49
CA PRO A 32 -7.04 -15.22 9.91
C PRO A 32 -6.92 -15.19 8.37
N ALA A 33 -7.78 -14.44 7.67
CA ALA A 33 -7.75 -14.33 6.22
C ALA A 33 -6.50 -13.56 5.73
N LEU A 34 -6.09 -12.52 6.46
CA LEU A 34 -4.89 -11.74 6.18
C LEU A 34 -3.62 -12.58 6.43
N LEU A 35 -3.57 -13.37 7.50
CA LEU A 35 -2.48 -14.30 7.76
C LEU A 35 -2.34 -15.34 6.64
N ALA A 36 -3.48 -15.93 6.22
CA ALA A 36 -3.50 -16.87 5.11
C ALA A 36 -3.02 -16.22 3.78
N PHE A 37 -3.35 -14.95 3.56
CA PHE A 37 -2.86 -14.16 2.42
C PHE A 37 -1.34 -14.01 2.47
N PHE A 38 -0.77 -13.51 3.57
CA PHE A 38 0.67 -13.29 3.66
C PHE A 38 1.49 -14.59 3.55
N ARG A 39 0.95 -15.72 4.00
CA ARG A 39 1.61 -17.03 3.83
C ARG A 39 1.70 -17.50 2.37
N ARG A 40 0.93 -16.91 1.44
CA ARG A 40 1.02 -17.18 -0.01
C ARG A 40 2.01 -16.26 -0.73
N ILE A 41 2.39 -15.15 -0.11
CA ILE A 41 3.42 -14.27 -0.68
C ILE A 41 4.77 -14.99 -0.62
N PRO A 42 5.57 -14.99 -1.71
CA PRO A 42 6.88 -15.63 -1.73
C PRO A 42 7.81 -15.14 -0.60
N ASP A 43 8.65 -16.04 -0.13
CA ASP A 43 9.51 -15.81 1.04
C ASP A 43 10.57 -14.72 0.82
N ASP A 44 11.08 -14.63 -0.40
CA ASP A 44 12.03 -13.62 -0.85
C ASP A 44 11.41 -12.23 -0.91
N GLU A 45 10.14 -12.13 -1.28
CA GLU A 45 9.41 -10.87 -1.27
C GLU A 45 9.03 -10.44 0.16
N ARG A 46 8.56 -11.39 0.99
CA ARG A 46 8.24 -11.12 2.41
C ARG A 46 9.46 -10.65 3.19
N TYR A 47 10.64 -11.06 2.78
CA TYR A 47 11.90 -10.67 3.41
C TYR A 47 12.12 -9.15 3.44
N PHE A 48 11.60 -8.43 2.45
CA PHE A 48 11.68 -6.97 2.38
C PHE A 48 10.55 -6.24 3.13
N LEU A 49 9.60 -6.98 3.71
CA LEU A 49 8.56 -6.36 4.56
C LEU A 49 9.14 -6.00 5.93
N LYS A 50 8.60 -4.93 6.53
CA LYS A 50 9.12 -4.37 7.79
C LYS A 50 8.80 -5.23 9.02
N ASP A 51 7.78 -6.11 8.92
CA ASP A 51 7.28 -6.94 10.02
C ASP A 51 7.25 -8.41 9.61
N ASP A 52 7.30 -9.32 10.57
CA ASP A 52 7.06 -10.74 10.33
C ASP A 52 5.57 -11.02 10.13
N VAL A 53 5.12 -10.82 8.89
CA VAL A 53 3.71 -11.00 8.49
C VAL A 53 3.24 -12.46 8.49
N THR A 54 4.13 -13.43 8.78
CA THR A 54 3.77 -14.85 8.96
C THR A 54 3.49 -15.21 10.43
N SER A 55 3.82 -14.30 11.34
CA SER A 55 3.55 -14.43 12.75
C SER A 55 2.08 -14.16 13.04
N GLU A 56 1.38 -15.14 13.59
CA GLU A 56 -0.01 -15.02 14.02
C GLU A 56 -0.18 -13.88 15.04
N SER A 57 0.75 -13.76 15.99
CA SER A 57 0.69 -12.70 17.01
C SER A 57 0.84 -11.29 16.43
N VAL A 58 1.59 -11.12 15.35
CA VAL A 58 1.72 -9.83 14.66
C VAL A 58 0.42 -9.47 13.96
N ILE A 59 -0.15 -10.41 13.19
CA ILE A 59 -1.42 -10.18 12.47
C ILE A 59 -2.58 -9.98 13.44
N ASP A 60 -2.67 -10.77 14.51
CA ASP A 60 -3.68 -10.59 15.54
C ASP A 60 -3.56 -9.23 16.23
N SER A 61 -2.33 -8.79 16.53
CA SER A 61 -2.10 -7.45 17.07
C SER A 61 -2.62 -6.36 16.15
N TRP A 62 -2.38 -6.47 14.84
CA TRP A 62 -2.91 -5.52 13.87
C TRP A 62 -4.45 -5.52 13.86
N ALA A 63 -5.06 -6.69 13.81
CA ALA A 63 -6.51 -6.83 13.79
C ALA A 63 -7.18 -6.27 15.06
N GLN A 64 -6.59 -6.55 16.24
CA GLN A 64 -7.16 -6.10 17.51
C GLN A 64 -6.97 -4.60 17.80
N HIS A 65 -5.88 -3.99 17.28
CA HIS A 65 -5.52 -2.60 17.53
C HIS A 65 -5.70 -1.70 16.30
N LEU A 66 -6.72 -1.98 15.47
CA LEU A 66 -7.04 -1.15 14.32
C LEU A 66 -7.27 0.31 14.73
N ASP A 67 -6.49 1.20 14.16
CA ASP A 67 -6.58 2.66 14.30
C ASP A 67 -6.46 3.27 12.90
N TYR A 68 -7.61 3.47 12.24
CA TYR A 68 -7.65 3.99 10.88
C TYR A 68 -7.06 5.39 10.75
N ASP A 69 -7.05 6.18 11.82
CA ASP A 69 -6.42 7.51 11.82
C ASP A 69 -4.89 7.41 11.71
N ARG A 70 -4.32 6.26 12.06
CA ARG A 70 -2.90 5.96 11.94
C ARG A 70 -2.57 5.14 10.70
N ALA A 71 -3.29 4.07 10.50
CA ALA A 71 -3.10 3.15 9.38
C ALA A 71 -4.46 2.64 8.92
N LEU A 72 -4.80 2.93 7.66
CA LEU A 72 -6.02 2.45 7.03
C LEU A 72 -5.66 1.29 6.09
N PRO A 73 -5.79 0.04 6.54
CA PRO A 73 -5.65 -1.12 5.66
C PRO A 73 -6.93 -1.34 4.87
N LEU A 74 -6.81 -1.45 3.54
CA LEU A 74 -7.83 -1.89 2.61
C LEU A 74 -7.50 -3.31 2.16
N LEU A 75 -8.40 -4.23 2.38
CA LEU A 75 -8.28 -5.60 1.88
C LEU A 75 -9.08 -5.78 0.60
N ALA A 76 -8.45 -6.39 -0.41
CA ALA A 76 -9.09 -6.79 -1.65
C ALA A 76 -9.47 -8.27 -1.59
N PHE A 77 -10.70 -8.59 -1.97
CA PHE A 77 -11.28 -9.92 -1.87
C PHE A 77 -11.76 -10.44 -3.23
N ASP A 78 -11.44 -11.69 -3.49
CA ASP A 78 -12.11 -12.54 -4.48
C ASP A 78 -12.97 -13.54 -3.72
N GLY A 79 -14.28 -13.28 -3.65
CA GLY A 79 -15.16 -13.97 -2.70
C GLY A 79 -14.68 -13.75 -1.26
N ASP A 80 -14.33 -14.84 -0.56
CA ASP A 80 -13.81 -14.80 0.82
C ASP A 80 -12.27 -14.78 0.89
N ARG A 81 -11.60 -14.87 -0.25
CA ARG A 81 -10.13 -14.91 -0.31
C ARG A 81 -9.54 -13.51 -0.40
N VAL A 82 -8.72 -13.13 0.57
CA VAL A 82 -7.90 -11.92 0.46
C VAL A 82 -6.87 -12.11 -0.65
N CYS A 83 -6.88 -11.24 -1.64
CA CYS A 83 -5.96 -11.27 -2.80
C CYS A 83 -5.00 -10.08 -2.84
N ALA A 84 -5.23 -9.04 -2.03
CA ALA A 84 -4.27 -7.96 -1.84
C ALA A 84 -4.53 -7.24 -0.50
N ASP A 85 -3.45 -6.65 0.03
CA ASP A 85 -3.44 -5.73 1.15
C ASP A 85 -2.86 -4.38 0.70
N ALA A 86 -3.58 -3.29 0.97
CA ALA A 86 -3.19 -1.95 0.60
C ALA A 86 -3.38 -1.01 1.80
N VAL A 87 -2.33 -0.35 2.26
CA VAL A 87 -2.35 0.41 3.52
C VAL A 87 -1.96 1.86 3.28
N LEU A 88 -2.76 2.79 3.79
CA LEU A 88 -2.42 4.21 3.92
C LEU A 88 -1.95 4.48 5.35
N ILE A 89 -0.71 4.91 5.52
CA ILE A 89 -0.07 5.11 6.83
C ILE A 89 0.20 6.59 7.05
N ARG A 90 -0.36 7.16 8.12
CA ARG A 90 -0.14 8.56 8.51
C ARG A 90 0.87 8.67 9.65
N HIS A 91 1.63 9.75 9.60
CA HIS A 91 2.51 10.13 10.71
C HIS A 91 1.74 10.98 11.72
N ARG A 92 1.93 10.71 13.01
CA ARG A 92 1.27 11.46 14.12
C ARG A 92 1.99 12.75 14.48
N GLY A 93 3.23 12.93 14.03
CA GLY A 93 4.00 14.14 14.30
C GLY A 93 3.61 15.28 13.37
N ASP A 94 3.40 16.49 13.91
CA ASP A 94 2.93 17.67 13.16
C ASP A 94 3.77 17.99 11.92
N ALA A 95 5.09 17.82 12.00
CA ALA A 95 6.01 18.07 10.90
C ALA A 95 5.82 17.14 9.68
N ARG A 96 5.17 15.99 9.86
CA ARG A 96 4.91 14.99 8.81
C ARG A 96 3.42 14.73 8.59
N SER A 97 2.53 15.49 9.19
CA SER A 97 1.08 15.29 9.10
C SER A 97 0.50 15.59 7.72
N HIS A 98 1.26 16.30 6.86
CA HIS A 98 0.85 16.73 5.54
C HIS A 98 0.93 15.61 4.47
N TYR A 99 1.53 14.46 4.79
CA TYR A 99 1.61 13.34 3.86
C TYR A 99 1.34 11.98 4.51
N ALA A 100 1.07 10.99 3.68
CA ALA A 100 0.97 9.60 4.09
C ALA A 100 1.88 8.69 3.25
N GLU A 101 2.30 7.58 3.84
CA GLU A 101 2.93 6.48 3.11
C GLU A 101 1.87 5.50 2.64
N ILE A 102 2.07 4.92 1.45
CA ILE A 102 1.27 3.80 0.96
C ILE A 102 2.13 2.55 0.79
N ARG A 103 1.50 1.41 1.05
CA ARG A 103 2.06 0.08 0.79
C ARG A 103 1.00 -0.77 0.15
N VAL A 104 1.39 -1.54 -0.86
CA VAL A 104 0.49 -2.47 -1.55
C VAL A 104 1.21 -3.79 -1.76
N VAL A 105 0.59 -4.87 -1.33
CA VAL A 105 1.04 -6.24 -1.56
C VAL A 105 -0.07 -6.97 -2.31
N VAL A 106 0.27 -7.62 -3.42
CA VAL A 106 -0.68 -8.37 -4.26
C VAL A 106 -0.26 -9.83 -4.33
N ASP A 107 -1.20 -10.73 -4.08
CA ASP A 107 -1.02 -12.18 -4.24
C ASP A 107 -0.52 -12.47 -5.68
N PRO A 108 0.54 -13.25 -5.86
CA PRO A 108 1.12 -13.56 -7.18
C PRO A 108 0.09 -14.00 -8.22
N GLU A 109 -0.94 -14.76 -7.82
CA GLU A 109 -2.00 -15.23 -8.73
C GLU A 109 -2.87 -14.09 -9.29
N TYR A 110 -2.84 -12.90 -8.69
CA TYR A 110 -3.66 -11.74 -9.08
C TYR A 110 -2.85 -10.59 -9.71
N ARG A 111 -1.55 -10.79 -9.92
CA ARG A 111 -0.65 -9.79 -10.56
C ARG A 111 -0.88 -9.70 -12.07
N GLY A 112 -0.34 -8.65 -12.67
CA GLY A 112 -0.45 -8.41 -14.12
C GLY A 112 -1.86 -8.06 -14.61
N ARG A 113 -2.82 -7.82 -13.69
CA ARG A 113 -4.23 -7.51 -13.99
C ARG A 113 -4.64 -6.09 -13.61
N GLY A 114 -3.68 -5.26 -13.23
CA GLY A 114 -3.93 -3.88 -12.81
C GLY A 114 -4.45 -3.71 -11.38
N LEU A 115 -4.57 -4.80 -10.58
CA LEU A 115 -5.10 -4.72 -9.21
C LEU A 115 -4.23 -3.82 -8.31
N GLY A 116 -2.90 -3.97 -8.34
CA GLY A 116 -1.99 -3.12 -7.57
C GLY A 116 -2.14 -1.64 -7.91
N THR A 117 -2.19 -1.32 -9.20
CA THR A 117 -2.40 0.06 -9.68
C THR A 117 -3.75 0.62 -9.25
N ALA A 118 -4.83 -0.18 -9.33
CA ALA A 118 -6.15 0.24 -8.88
C ALA A 118 -6.19 0.51 -7.37
N LEU A 119 -5.51 -0.31 -6.56
CA LEU A 119 -5.40 -0.10 -5.11
C LEU A 119 -4.53 1.13 -4.77
N MET A 120 -3.40 1.34 -5.46
CA MET A 120 -2.61 2.57 -5.29
C MET A 120 -3.45 3.80 -5.59
N LYS A 121 -4.22 3.78 -6.69
CA LYS A 121 -5.13 4.87 -7.04
C LYS A 121 -6.18 5.10 -5.95
N GLU A 122 -6.78 4.05 -5.42
CA GLU A 122 -7.78 4.15 -4.35
C GLU A 122 -7.19 4.81 -3.09
N LEU A 123 -5.96 4.44 -2.69
CA LEU A 123 -5.27 5.07 -1.56
C LEU A 123 -4.93 6.55 -1.83
N ILE A 124 -4.56 6.88 -3.07
CA ILE A 124 -4.31 8.27 -3.51
C ILE A 124 -5.60 9.09 -3.44
N ASP A 125 -6.73 8.55 -3.91
CA ASP A 125 -8.03 9.22 -3.86
C ASP A 125 -8.48 9.47 -2.39
N ILE A 126 -8.27 8.48 -1.50
CA ILE A 126 -8.53 8.64 -0.05
C ILE A 126 -7.64 9.72 0.57
N ALA A 127 -6.36 9.74 0.22
CA ALA A 127 -5.41 10.76 0.70
C ALA A 127 -5.81 12.17 0.23
N TRP A 128 -6.28 12.29 -1.02
CA TRP A 128 -6.83 13.53 -1.56
C TRP A 128 -8.05 14.00 -0.77
N ASP A 129 -9.01 13.13 -0.53
CA ASP A 129 -10.23 13.43 0.24
C ASP A 129 -9.93 13.78 1.70
N ALA A 130 -8.85 13.25 2.26
CA ALA A 130 -8.33 13.57 3.58
C ALA A 130 -7.49 14.85 3.64
N GLU A 131 -7.42 15.61 2.52
CA GLU A 131 -6.70 16.88 2.40
C GLU A 131 -5.19 16.77 2.62
N LEU A 132 -4.59 15.60 2.35
CA LEU A 132 -3.15 15.45 2.37
C LEU A 132 -2.50 16.15 1.15
N GLU A 133 -1.25 16.55 1.30
CA GLU A 133 -0.52 17.26 0.24
C GLU A 133 0.19 16.32 -0.72
N LEU A 134 0.62 15.14 -0.24
CA LEU A 134 1.28 14.13 -1.05
C LEU A 134 1.13 12.73 -0.47
N VAL A 135 1.36 11.74 -1.32
CA VAL A 135 1.51 10.33 -0.94
C VAL A 135 2.93 9.89 -1.26
N GLN A 136 3.57 9.15 -0.36
CA GLN A 136 4.90 8.58 -0.55
C GLN A 136 4.80 7.06 -0.66
N ALA A 137 5.58 6.47 -1.57
CA ALA A 137 5.78 5.04 -1.67
C ALA A 137 7.29 4.73 -1.74
N GLU A 138 7.69 3.63 -1.11
CA GLU A 138 9.06 3.15 -1.08
C GLU A 138 9.14 1.78 -1.75
N PHE A 139 10.12 1.59 -2.64
CA PHE A 139 10.30 0.35 -3.39
C PHE A 139 11.77 -0.08 -3.39
N VAL A 140 11.99 -1.37 -3.40
CA VAL A 140 13.30 -1.97 -3.73
C VAL A 140 13.44 -1.91 -5.24
N ARG A 141 14.39 -1.09 -5.74
CA ARG A 141 14.43 -0.65 -7.14
C ARG A 141 14.40 -1.77 -8.17
N ASP A 142 15.23 -2.75 -7.99
CA ASP A 142 15.49 -3.83 -8.95
C ASP A 142 14.54 -5.04 -8.82
N THR A 143 13.81 -5.13 -7.71
CA THR A 143 12.87 -6.22 -7.47
C THR A 143 11.40 -5.80 -7.64
N GLN A 144 11.12 -4.50 -7.69
CA GLN A 144 9.77 -3.93 -7.72
C GLN A 144 9.57 -2.93 -8.88
N GLU A 145 10.22 -3.15 -10.03
CA GLU A 145 10.15 -2.24 -11.19
C GLU A 145 8.72 -2.00 -11.66
N ASP A 146 7.89 -3.04 -11.74
CA ASP A 146 6.48 -2.92 -12.14
C ASP A 146 5.68 -1.98 -11.23
N ALA A 147 5.97 -2.02 -9.92
CA ALA A 147 5.30 -1.15 -8.95
C ALA A 147 5.80 0.29 -9.06
N VAL A 148 7.09 0.48 -9.34
CA VAL A 148 7.69 1.81 -9.63
C VAL A 148 7.03 2.43 -10.86
N GLU A 149 6.88 1.67 -11.95
CA GLU A 149 6.23 2.18 -13.16
C GLU A 149 4.73 2.43 -12.94
N ALA A 150 4.05 1.60 -12.16
CA ALA A 150 2.64 1.81 -11.82
C ALA A 150 2.43 3.13 -11.05
N ILE A 151 3.26 3.45 -10.05
CA ILE A 151 3.12 4.70 -9.29
C ILE A 151 3.51 5.92 -10.14
N LYS A 152 4.49 5.80 -11.04
CA LYS A 152 4.82 6.86 -12.01
C LYS A 152 3.66 7.16 -12.95
N ALA A 153 2.97 6.13 -13.43
CA ALA A 153 1.77 6.29 -14.27
C ALA A 153 0.63 7.01 -13.52
N LEU A 154 0.60 6.96 -12.19
CA LEU A 154 -0.33 7.69 -11.33
C LEU A 154 0.18 9.11 -10.94
N GLY A 155 1.22 9.61 -11.59
CA GLY A 155 1.78 10.94 -11.33
C GLY A 155 2.91 10.96 -10.29
N GLY A 156 3.45 9.80 -9.94
CA GLY A 156 4.58 9.67 -9.03
C GLY A 156 5.88 10.18 -9.65
N VAL A 157 6.64 10.92 -8.86
CA VAL A 157 7.98 11.40 -9.22
C VAL A 157 9.00 10.85 -8.23
N GLU A 158 10.20 10.52 -8.73
CA GLU A 158 11.29 10.08 -7.87
C GLU A 158 11.78 11.24 -7.00
N ALA A 159 11.65 11.09 -5.69
CA ALA A 159 12.06 12.11 -4.71
C ALA A 159 13.47 11.86 -4.17
N GLY A 160 13.98 10.64 -4.32
CA GLY A 160 15.32 10.26 -3.91
C GLY A 160 15.53 8.75 -3.94
N SER A 161 16.80 8.37 -3.75
CA SER A 161 17.16 6.97 -3.55
C SER A 161 18.23 6.83 -2.47
N LEU A 162 18.23 5.68 -1.80
CA LEU A 162 19.25 5.30 -0.83
C LEU A 162 19.98 4.07 -1.37
N LYS A 163 21.28 4.22 -1.60
CA LYS A 163 22.14 3.13 -2.06
C LYS A 163 22.31 2.09 -0.96
N ASP A 164 22.36 0.82 -1.36
CA ASP A 164 22.61 -0.32 -0.47
C ASP A 164 21.70 -0.34 0.77
N ALA A 165 20.47 0.16 0.64
CA ALA A 165 19.52 0.31 1.74
C ALA A 165 18.97 -1.02 2.24
N TYR A 166 18.93 -2.03 1.38
CA TYR A 166 18.50 -3.39 1.70
C TYR A 166 19.58 -4.39 1.35
N ARG A 167 19.59 -5.50 2.07
CA ARG A 167 20.45 -6.65 1.76
C ARG A 167 19.59 -7.88 1.56
N GLY A 168 19.72 -8.51 0.39
CA GLY A 168 19.08 -9.76 0.08
C GLY A 168 19.63 -10.92 0.92
N ARG A 169 18.92 -12.04 0.98
CA ARG A 169 19.36 -13.24 1.70
C ARG A 169 20.66 -13.85 1.12
N ASP A 170 20.90 -13.62 -0.16
CA ASP A 170 22.13 -14.01 -0.88
C ASP A 170 23.30 -13.05 -0.66
N GLY A 171 23.09 -11.99 0.12
CA GLY A 171 24.07 -10.94 0.40
C GLY A 171 24.11 -9.82 -0.64
N THR A 172 23.30 -9.86 -1.69
CA THR A 172 23.19 -8.79 -2.69
C THR A 172 22.65 -7.53 -2.05
N SER A 173 23.24 -6.38 -2.37
CA SER A 173 22.74 -5.07 -1.95
C SER A 173 21.72 -4.55 -2.94
N HIS A 174 20.65 -3.93 -2.41
CA HIS A 174 19.59 -3.34 -3.20
C HIS A 174 19.36 -1.89 -2.81
N ASP A 175 19.09 -1.06 -3.80
CA ASP A 175 18.76 0.35 -3.60
C ASP A 175 17.29 0.52 -3.27
N LEU A 176 17.00 1.42 -2.31
CA LEU A 176 15.66 1.90 -2.07
C LEU A 176 15.39 3.12 -2.96
N VAL A 177 14.25 3.15 -3.64
CA VAL A 177 13.73 4.33 -4.33
C VAL A 177 12.49 4.86 -3.62
N ILE A 178 12.45 6.17 -3.44
CA ILE A 178 11.33 6.89 -2.82
C ILE A 178 10.61 7.66 -3.91
N LEU A 179 9.33 7.33 -4.14
CA LEU A 179 8.47 8.05 -5.07
C LEU A 179 7.39 8.83 -4.30
N ARG A 180 7.04 10.01 -4.81
CA ARG A 180 6.01 10.86 -4.26
C ARG A 180 4.99 11.22 -5.32
N VAL A 181 3.70 11.09 -4.97
CA VAL A 181 2.58 11.55 -5.77
C VAL A 181 2.07 12.84 -5.13
N PRO A 182 2.33 14.02 -5.71
CA PRO A 182 1.80 15.27 -5.20
C PRO A 182 0.29 15.34 -5.42
N LEU A 183 -0.45 15.75 -4.40
CA LEU A 183 -1.89 15.90 -4.43
C LEU A 183 -2.27 17.37 -4.67
N GLY A 184 -2.58 17.70 -5.92
CA GLY A 184 -3.21 18.91 -6.50
C GLY A 184 -2.94 20.30 -5.93
N ARG A 185 -2.95 20.48 -4.64
CA ARG A 185 -2.74 21.81 -4.04
C ARG A 185 -1.28 22.28 -4.11
N TYR A 186 -0.34 21.35 -4.19
CA TYR A 186 1.10 21.64 -4.24
C TYR A 186 1.58 22.01 -5.65
N TRP A 187 0.96 21.47 -6.72
CA TRP A 187 1.37 21.71 -8.10
C TRP A 187 1.05 23.11 -8.62
N GLN A 188 0.11 23.83 -8.03
CA GLN A 188 -0.20 25.21 -8.43
C GLN A 188 0.94 26.19 -8.14
N TRP A 189 1.85 25.85 -7.22
CA TRP A 189 2.96 26.70 -6.79
C TRP A 189 4.32 26.33 -7.39
N SER A 190 4.46 25.17 -8.01
CA SER A 190 5.73 24.67 -8.57
C SER A 190 5.93 24.98 -10.08
N ARG A 191 5.07 25.81 -10.66
CA ARG A 191 5.19 26.27 -12.06
C ARG A 191 5.85 27.64 -12.19
N PHE A 192 6.87 27.90 -11.38
CA PHE A 192 7.73 29.08 -11.56
C PHE A 192 9.13 28.66 -11.88
#